data_560a79ec42de2a6906f5322f07ae5a62
#
_entry.id   560a79ec42de2a6906f5322f07ae5a62
#
_cell.length_a   1.000
_cell.length_b   1.000
_cell.length_c   1.000
_cell.angle_alpha   90.00
_cell.angle_beta   90.00
_cell.angle_gamma   90.00
#
_symmetry.space_group_name_H-M   'P 1'
#
loop_
_entity.id
_entity.type
_entity.pdbx_description
1 polymer ?
#
loop_
_entity_poly.entity_id
_entity_poly.type
_entity_poly.pdbx_seq_one_letter_code
_entity_poly.pdbx_strand_id
1 'polypeptide(L)' 'MAKLIIEPKKTKEGQIEYIVNYHDPKSDNSFMITTTTDLNEAIERLKSTLESEVQSLLQK' A
#
# COMPACT_ATOMS: atom_id res chain seq x y z
N MET A 1 5.54 14.11 -2.32
CA MET A 1 6.03 12.73 -2.36
C MET A 1 4.93 11.78 -1.94
N ALA A 2 4.71 10.73 -2.70
CA ALA A 2 3.66 9.77 -2.38
C ALA A 2 3.98 9.00 -1.12
N LYS A 3 2.93 8.62 -0.40
CA LYS A 3 3.06 7.80 0.80
C LYS A 3 2.42 6.45 0.57
N LEU A 4 3.08 5.41 1.02
CA LEU A 4 2.55 4.06 1.03
C LEU A 4 2.33 3.66 2.47
N ILE A 5 1.13 3.22 2.78
CA ILE A 5 0.73 2.89 4.14
C ILE A 5 0.14 1.50 4.16
N ILE A 6 0.55 0.70 5.13
CA ILE A 6 -0.04 -0.61 5.36
C ILE A 6 -0.68 -0.58 6.75
N GLU A 7 -1.95 -0.97 6.83
CA GLU A 7 -2.70 -0.94 8.08
C GLU A 7 -3.34 -2.28 8.37
N PRO A 8 -3.23 -2.77 9.62
CA PRO A 8 -3.96 -3.97 10.02
C PRO A 8 -5.38 -3.62 10.42
N LYS A 9 -6.31 -4.50 10.08
CA LYS A 9 -7.71 -4.34 10.46
C LYS A 9 -8.28 -5.70 10.84
N LYS A 10 -8.97 -5.77 11.98
CA LYS A 10 -9.59 -7.00 12.41
C LYS A 10 -10.95 -7.16 11.72
N THR A 11 -11.18 -8.31 11.10
CA THR A 11 -12.44 -8.61 10.44
C THR A 11 -13.47 -9.12 11.45
N LYS A 12 -14.72 -9.25 11.00
CA LYS A 12 -15.79 -9.79 11.84
C LYS A 12 -15.54 -11.23 12.25
N GLU A 13 -14.83 -11.99 11.42
CA GLU A 13 -14.47 -13.37 11.72
C GLU A 13 -13.27 -13.49 12.66
N GLY A 14 -12.70 -12.36 13.08
CA GLY A 14 -11.55 -12.37 13.98
C GLY A 14 -10.21 -12.49 13.29
N GLN A 15 -10.18 -12.44 11.96
CA GLN A 15 -8.93 -12.45 11.20
C GLN A 15 -8.35 -11.06 11.09
N ILE A 16 -7.04 -10.99 10.83
CA ILE A 16 -6.40 -9.72 10.55
C ILE A 16 -6.27 -9.56 9.04
N GLU A 17 -6.80 -8.45 8.55
CA GLU A 17 -6.70 -8.09 7.14
C GLU A 17 -5.75 -6.90 7.02
N TYR A 18 -4.86 -6.95 6.05
CA TYR A 18 -3.89 -5.89 5.81
C TYR A 18 -4.35 -5.06 4.60
N ILE A 19 -4.42 -3.75 4.81
CA ILE A 19 -4.87 -2.81 3.79
C ILE A 19 -3.68 -1.99 3.36
N VAL A 20 -3.35 -2.03 2.06
CA VAL A 20 -2.25 -1.26 1.50
C VAL A 20 -2.83 -0.08 0.75
N ASN A 21 -2.48 1.13 1.18
CA ASN A 21 -2.99 2.37 0.61
C ASN A 21 -1.87 3.19 0.00
N TYR A 22 -2.22 3.93 -1.04
CA TYR A 22 -1.36 4.90 -1.69
C TYR A 22 -1.99 6.28 -1.51
N HIS A 23 -1.19 7.24 -1.07
CA HIS A 23 -1.64 8.62 -0.91
C HIS A 23 -0.76 9.55 -1.72
N ASP A 24 -1.38 10.33 -2.62
CA ASP A 24 -0.68 11.34 -3.41
C ASP A 24 -0.89 12.70 -2.75
N PRO A 25 0.17 13.29 -2.17
CA PRO A 25 0.03 14.57 -1.48
C PRO A 25 -0.24 15.74 -2.41
N LYS A 26 0.10 15.64 -3.70
CA LYS A 26 -0.13 16.72 -4.64
C LYS A 26 -1.61 16.92 -4.94
N SER A 27 -2.34 15.83 -5.12
CA SER A 27 -3.76 15.88 -5.42
C SER A 27 -4.62 15.59 -4.20
N ASP A 28 -4.00 15.22 -3.09
CA ASP A 28 -4.67 14.80 -1.85
C ASP A 28 -5.60 13.62 -2.08
N ASN A 29 -5.31 12.82 -3.08
CA ASN A 29 -6.07 11.62 -3.39
C ASN A 29 -5.42 10.42 -2.72
N SER A 30 -6.29 9.53 -2.23
CA SER A 30 -5.85 8.27 -1.66
C SER A 30 -6.63 7.14 -2.31
N PHE A 31 -5.99 6.02 -2.55
CA PHE A 31 -6.70 4.85 -3.03
C PHE A 31 -6.06 3.58 -2.47
N MET A 32 -6.89 2.56 -2.40
CA MET A 32 -6.48 1.27 -1.90
C MET A 32 -5.84 0.47 -3.03
N ILE A 33 -4.65 -0.04 -2.77
CA ILE A 33 -3.93 -0.88 -3.74
C ILE A 33 -4.43 -2.31 -3.63
N THR A 34 -4.50 -2.84 -2.41
CA THR A 34 -4.93 -4.21 -2.18
C THR A 34 -5.35 -4.42 -0.74
N THR A 35 -6.16 -5.45 -0.50
CA THR A 35 -6.40 -5.97 0.84
C THR A 35 -6.12 -7.46 0.81
N THR A 36 -5.54 -7.98 1.88
CA THR A 36 -5.22 -9.40 1.98
C THR A 36 -5.07 -9.80 3.44
N THR A 37 -5.32 -11.07 3.71
CA THR A 37 -5.09 -11.64 5.05
C THR A 37 -3.68 -12.18 5.19
N ASP A 38 -2.91 -12.20 4.10
CA ASP A 38 -1.53 -12.68 4.08
C ASP A 38 -0.57 -11.50 4.17
N LEU A 39 0.14 -11.40 5.30
CA LEU A 39 1.09 -10.32 5.53
C LEU A 39 2.20 -10.27 4.48
N ASN A 40 2.69 -11.44 4.06
CA ASN A 40 3.74 -11.50 3.05
C ASN A 40 3.26 -10.93 1.72
N GLU A 41 2.01 -11.22 1.34
CA GLU A 41 1.43 -10.68 0.13
C GLU A 41 1.28 -9.16 0.22
N ALA A 42 0.86 -8.66 1.37
CA ALA A 42 0.74 -7.22 1.59
C ALA A 42 2.09 -6.53 1.43
N ILE A 43 3.13 -7.10 2.03
CA ILE A 43 4.49 -6.56 1.95
C ILE A 43 5.01 -6.61 0.51
N GLU A 44 4.74 -7.68 -0.22
CA GLU A 44 5.14 -7.79 -1.62
C GLU A 44 4.49 -6.71 -2.48
N ARG A 45 3.22 -6.45 -2.26
CA ARG A 45 2.51 -5.39 -2.99
C ARG A 45 3.05 -4.01 -2.66
N LEU A 46 3.31 -3.76 -1.37
CA LEU A 46 3.89 -2.51 -0.92
C LEU A 46 5.27 -2.31 -1.55
N LYS A 47 6.09 -3.33 -1.52
CA LYS A 47 7.44 -3.31 -2.09
C LYS A 47 7.40 -3.03 -3.59
N SER A 48 6.54 -3.73 -4.31
CA SER A 48 6.42 -3.57 -5.77
C SER A 48 6.02 -2.14 -6.14
N THR A 49 5.06 -1.58 -5.41
CA THR A 49 4.60 -0.21 -5.66
C THR A 49 5.71 0.80 -5.33
N LEU A 50 6.42 0.58 -4.24
CA LEU A 50 7.53 1.46 -3.84
C LEU A 50 8.65 1.43 -4.87
N GLU A 51 8.99 0.25 -5.38
CA GLU A 51 10.01 0.13 -6.42
C GLU A 51 9.62 0.88 -7.69
N SER A 52 8.35 0.81 -8.06
CA SER A 52 7.82 1.53 -9.22
C SER A 52 7.96 3.05 -9.03
N GLU A 53 7.64 3.54 -7.81
CA GLU A 53 7.79 4.96 -7.49
C GLU A 53 9.25 5.40 -7.56
N VAL A 54 10.17 4.60 -7.03
CA VAL A 54 11.59 4.90 -7.06
C VAL A 54 12.08 4.98 -8.50
N GLN A 55 11.68 4.03 -9.35
CA GLN A 55 12.05 4.05 -10.77
C GLN A 55 11.56 5.32 -11.46
N SER A 56 10.35 5.73 -11.16
CA SER A 56 9.77 6.95 -11.71
C SER A 56 10.59 8.19 -11.32
N LEU A 57 11.06 8.25 -10.08
CA LEU A 57 11.87 9.35 -9.59
C LEU A 57 13.26 9.37 -10.23
N LEU A 58 13.81 8.18 -10.49
CA LEU A 58 15.15 8.08 -11.08
C LEU A 58 15.18 8.45 -12.56
N GLN A 59 14.04 8.41 -13.23
CA GLN A 59 13.93 8.70 -14.66
C GLN A 59 13.81 10.20 -14.98
N LYS A 60 13.79 11.03 -13.98
CA LYS A 60 13.66 12.48 -14.17
C LYS A 60 14.99 13.18 -14.26
#